data_5097cea959dc97dbd851619a7db36d16
#
_entry.id   5097cea959dc97dbd851619a7db36d16
#
_cell.length_a   1.000
_cell.length_b   1.000
_cell.length_c   1.000
_cell.angle_alpha   90.00
_cell.angle_beta   90.00
_cell.angle_gamma   90.00
#
_symmetry.space_group_name_H-M   'P 1'
#
loop_
_entity.id
_entity.type
_entity.pdbx_description
1 polymer ?
#
loop_
_entity_poly.entity_id
_entity_poly.type
_entity_poly.pdbx_seq_one_letter_code
_entity_poly.pdbx_strand_id
1 'polypeptide(L)'
;MKLEIKPLTPGLAEDFFDFFDNRAFADNSPMQPCFCCRPQMTKEQEEVELFGLIKENPGVMPRDIPSFKSTLRKIAEQQILAGYLQGYLAYEDGVSIGWCNANDKENYSTLGIGEEIRNVYKDSPNERIKSVLCFEIAPNYRGKGVATALLIQVCEDAKIKGFDAIEGYPQLRAQRETFLHRSGSAVRKSRVH
;
A
#
# COMPACT_ATOMS: atom_id res chain seq x y z
N MET A 1 7.91 23.20 5.69
CA MET A 1 6.87 22.18 5.86
C MET A 1 7.18 21.39 7.13
N LYS A 2 6.28 21.41 8.09
CA LYS A 2 6.41 20.61 9.33
C LYS A 2 5.50 19.39 9.16
N LEU A 3 6.13 18.23 8.97
CA LEU A 3 5.39 16.97 8.82
C LEU A 3 5.18 16.31 10.19
N GLU A 4 3.99 15.78 10.41
CA GLU A 4 3.69 14.84 11.48
C GLU A 4 3.39 13.48 10.84
N ILE A 5 4.04 12.40 11.30
CA ILE A 5 3.82 11.04 10.78
C ILE A 5 3.17 10.21 11.87
N LYS A 6 2.05 9.56 11.54
CA LYS A 6 1.31 8.72 12.49
C LYS A 6 1.12 7.32 11.93
N PRO A 7 1.34 6.26 12.72
CA PRO A 7 0.93 4.91 12.33
C PRO A 7 -0.60 4.85 12.22
N LEU A 8 -1.10 4.13 11.21
CA LEU A 8 -2.54 3.92 11.04
C LEU A 8 -3.08 3.09 12.21
N THR A 9 -4.15 3.59 12.79
CA THR A 9 -4.93 2.93 13.83
C THR A 9 -6.42 3.01 13.46
N PRO A 10 -7.31 2.21 14.07
CA PRO A 10 -8.75 2.37 13.87
C PRO A 10 -9.26 3.79 14.11
N GLY A 11 -8.65 4.52 15.05
CA GLY A 11 -9.01 5.93 15.34
C GLY A 11 -8.62 6.92 14.24
N LEU A 12 -7.78 6.53 13.27
CA LEU A 12 -7.38 7.35 12.13
C LEU A 12 -8.00 6.86 10.80
N ALA A 13 -8.97 5.95 10.87
CA ALA A 13 -9.61 5.40 9.68
C ALA A 13 -10.27 6.49 8.82
N GLU A 14 -10.94 7.46 9.44
CA GLU A 14 -11.56 8.58 8.71
C GLU A 14 -10.53 9.45 8.01
N ASP A 15 -9.38 9.75 8.64
CA ASP A 15 -8.30 10.50 8.01
C ASP A 15 -7.70 9.74 6.80
N PHE A 16 -7.59 8.41 6.93
CA PHE A 16 -7.15 7.54 5.85
C PHE A 16 -8.14 7.57 4.67
N PHE A 17 -9.42 7.44 4.94
CA PHE A 17 -10.44 7.48 3.88
C PHE A 17 -10.55 8.86 3.25
N ASP A 18 -10.54 9.91 4.05
CA ASP A 18 -10.58 11.28 3.55
C ASP A 18 -9.36 11.59 2.64
N PHE A 19 -8.18 11.06 2.97
CA PHE A 19 -7.01 11.15 2.10
C PHE A 19 -7.25 10.48 0.74
N PHE A 20 -7.70 9.23 0.74
CA PHE A 20 -7.90 8.47 -0.50
C PHE A 20 -9.10 8.95 -1.32
N ASP A 21 -10.15 9.43 -0.67
CA ASP A 21 -11.34 9.92 -1.34
C ASP A 21 -11.13 11.29 -2.00
N ASN A 22 -10.33 12.19 -1.37
CA ASN A 22 -10.32 13.59 -1.73
C ASN A 22 -8.95 14.14 -2.17
N ARG A 23 -7.82 13.48 -1.84
CA ARG A 23 -6.48 14.07 -2.06
C ARG A 23 -5.50 13.19 -2.81
N ALA A 24 -5.47 11.90 -2.53
CA ALA A 24 -4.48 10.97 -3.10
C ALA A 24 -4.42 11.03 -4.63
N PHE A 25 -5.57 11.14 -5.26
CA PHE A 25 -5.74 11.07 -6.72
C PHE A 25 -6.38 12.34 -7.30
N ALA A 26 -6.13 13.50 -6.70
CA ALA A 26 -6.69 14.77 -7.18
C ALA A 26 -6.19 15.17 -8.60
N ASP A 27 -5.18 14.48 -9.12
CA ASP A 27 -4.67 14.59 -10.49
C ASP A 27 -5.32 13.59 -11.48
N ASN A 28 -6.42 12.95 -11.11
CA ASN A 28 -7.09 11.92 -11.91
C ASN A 28 -6.18 10.74 -12.29
N SER A 29 -5.30 10.35 -11.40
CA SER A 29 -4.41 9.20 -11.59
C SER A 29 -5.19 7.94 -12.02
N PRO A 30 -4.67 7.15 -12.98
CA PRO A 30 -5.30 5.89 -13.41
C PRO A 30 -5.31 4.82 -12.32
N MET A 31 -4.63 5.06 -11.19
CA MET A 31 -4.62 4.16 -10.02
C MET A 31 -5.92 4.22 -9.21
N GLN A 32 -6.84 5.14 -9.53
CA GLN A 32 -8.18 5.18 -8.91
C GLN A 32 -9.08 4.02 -9.35
N PRO A 33 -9.94 3.52 -8.44
CA PRO A 33 -9.93 3.74 -7.00
C PRO A 33 -8.90 2.82 -6.33
N CYS A 34 -8.21 3.32 -5.31
CA CYS A 34 -7.31 2.53 -4.49
C CYS A 34 -7.46 2.91 -3.00
N PHE A 35 -7.50 1.91 -2.11
CA PHE A 35 -7.40 2.06 -0.65
C PHE A 35 -6.30 1.16 -0.09
N CYS A 36 -5.32 0.79 -0.90
CA CYS A 36 -4.16 -0.04 -0.55
C CYS A 36 -4.48 -1.36 0.20
N CYS A 37 -5.72 -1.87 0.11
CA CYS A 37 -6.19 -3.06 0.83
C CYS A 37 -5.92 -4.37 0.06
N ARG A 38 -5.75 -4.34 -1.26
CA ARG A 38 -5.57 -5.54 -2.09
C ARG A 38 -4.36 -6.40 -1.71
N PRO A 39 -3.20 -5.84 -1.34
CA PRO A 39 -2.06 -6.66 -0.95
C PRO A 39 -2.31 -7.61 0.21
N GLN A 40 -3.28 -7.32 1.08
CA GLN A 40 -3.65 -8.14 2.23
C GLN A 40 -4.82 -9.09 1.94
N MET A 41 -5.46 -9.00 0.76
CA MET A 41 -6.57 -9.90 0.38
C MET A 41 -6.05 -11.29 0.04
N THR A 42 -6.82 -12.33 0.37
CA THR A 42 -6.57 -13.67 -0.17
C THR A 42 -7.00 -13.75 -1.65
N LYS A 43 -6.55 -14.79 -2.36
CA LYS A 43 -6.99 -15.03 -3.73
C LYS A 43 -8.50 -15.21 -3.83
N GLU A 44 -9.08 -15.92 -2.87
CA GLU A 44 -10.51 -16.17 -2.80
C GLU A 44 -11.29 -14.88 -2.57
N GLN A 45 -10.81 -14.02 -1.66
CA GLN A 45 -11.43 -12.71 -1.42
C GLN A 45 -11.36 -11.82 -2.67
N GLU A 46 -10.22 -11.76 -3.34
CA GLU A 46 -10.07 -10.95 -4.55
C GLU A 46 -10.96 -11.47 -5.69
N GLU A 47 -11.03 -12.80 -5.87
CA GLU A 47 -11.87 -13.42 -6.88
C GLU A 47 -13.36 -13.14 -6.65
N VAL A 48 -13.82 -13.27 -5.42
CA VAL A 48 -15.25 -13.07 -5.08
C VAL A 48 -15.62 -11.60 -5.06
N GLU A 49 -14.85 -10.78 -4.33
CA GLU A 49 -15.24 -9.39 -4.03
C GLU A 49 -14.94 -8.43 -5.20
N LEU A 50 -13.85 -8.66 -5.95
CA LEU A 50 -13.41 -7.74 -7.00
C LEU A 50 -13.60 -8.30 -8.41
N PHE A 51 -13.09 -9.51 -8.68
CA PHE A 51 -13.23 -10.09 -10.02
C PHE A 51 -14.66 -10.50 -10.34
N GLY A 52 -15.47 -10.85 -9.33
CA GLY A 52 -16.92 -11.02 -9.50
C GLY A 52 -17.57 -9.78 -10.12
N LEU A 53 -17.31 -8.60 -9.54
CA LEU A 53 -17.82 -7.33 -10.06
C LEU A 53 -17.36 -7.02 -11.48
N ILE A 54 -16.09 -7.33 -11.80
CA ILE A 54 -15.55 -7.12 -13.17
C ILE A 54 -16.25 -8.07 -14.17
N LYS A 55 -16.45 -9.32 -13.79
CA LYS A 55 -17.16 -10.31 -14.65
C LYS A 55 -18.62 -9.94 -14.90
N GLU A 56 -19.28 -9.34 -13.92
CA GLU A 56 -20.67 -8.86 -14.06
C GLU A 56 -20.77 -7.59 -14.91
N ASN A 57 -19.67 -6.88 -15.15
CA ASN A 57 -19.62 -5.63 -15.91
C ASN A 57 -18.60 -5.71 -17.07
N PRO A 58 -18.81 -6.60 -18.07
CA PRO A 58 -17.84 -6.82 -19.13
C PRO A 58 -17.62 -5.55 -19.98
N GLY A 59 -16.34 -5.21 -20.18
CA GLY A 59 -15.95 -4.03 -20.97
C GLY A 59 -15.99 -2.70 -20.22
N VAL A 60 -16.44 -2.70 -18.96
CA VAL A 60 -16.40 -1.51 -18.09
C VAL A 60 -15.09 -1.51 -17.31
N MET A 61 -14.42 -0.36 -17.27
CA MET A 61 -13.20 -0.23 -16.43
C MET A 61 -13.57 -0.31 -14.96
N PRO A 62 -12.76 -0.97 -14.09
CA PRO A 62 -13.08 -1.13 -12.67
C PRO A 62 -13.45 0.18 -11.95
N ARG A 63 -12.78 1.29 -12.30
CA ARG A 63 -13.08 2.61 -11.74
C ARG A 63 -14.47 3.16 -12.08
N ASP A 64 -15.06 2.66 -13.16
CA ASP A 64 -16.37 3.09 -13.68
C ASP A 64 -17.50 2.15 -13.22
N ILE A 65 -17.17 1.05 -12.51
CA ILE A 65 -18.14 0.16 -11.87
C ILE A 65 -18.58 0.81 -10.54
N PRO A 66 -19.86 1.19 -10.39
CA PRO A 66 -20.31 1.97 -9.24
C PRO A 66 -20.00 1.34 -7.87
N SER A 67 -20.10 0.01 -7.78
CA SER A 67 -19.86 -0.75 -6.53
C SER A 67 -18.38 -1.00 -6.25
N PHE A 68 -17.47 -0.85 -7.22
CA PHE A 68 -16.07 -1.24 -7.06
C PHE A 68 -15.35 -0.42 -6.00
N LYS A 69 -15.53 0.91 -6.02
CA LYS A 69 -14.94 1.82 -5.03
C LYS A 69 -15.48 1.54 -3.61
N SER A 70 -16.80 1.37 -3.48
CA SER A 70 -17.42 1.10 -2.19
C SER A 70 -17.01 -0.26 -1.61
N THR A 71 -16.83 -1.26 -2.46
CA THR A 71 -16.32 -2.58 -2.05
C THR A 71 -14.88 -2.49 -1.54
N LEU A 72 -13.98 -1.81 -2.27
CA LEU A 72 -12.61 -1.59 -1.80
C LEU A 72 -12.56 -0.83 -0.48
N ARG A 73 -13.39 0.21 -0.33
CA ARG A 73 -13.48 0.99 0.91
C ARG A 73 -13.92 0.14 2.10
N LYS A 74 -14.96 -0.70 1.92
CA LYS A 74 -15.44 -1.63 2.94
C LYS A 74 -14.36 -2.65 3.35
N ILE A 75 -13.64 -3.22 2.37
CA ILE A 75 -12.54 -4.15 2.64
C ILE A 75 -11.43 -3.45 3.44
N ALA A 76 -11.03 -2.24 3.03
CA ALA A 76 -10.01 -1.47 3.73
C ALA A 76 -10.44 -1.18 5.18
N GLU A 77 -11.69 -0.79 5.41
CA GLU A 77 -12.24 -0.55 6.75
C GLU A 77 -12.15 -1.80 7.63
N GLN A 78 -12.58 -2.95 7.13
CA GLN A 78 -12.49 -4.22 7.85
C GLN A 78 -11.03 -4.58 8.19
N GLN A 79 -10.10 -4.36 7.25
CA GLN A 79 -8.68 -4.63 7.47
C GLN A 79 -8.05 -3.65 8.46
N ILE A 80 -8.44 -2.37 8.47
CA ILE A 80 -7.99 -1.39 9.47
C ILE A 80 -8.46 -1.80 10.86
N LEU A 81 -9.75 -2.12 11.01
CA LEU A 81 -10.34 -2.53 12.28
C LEU A 81 -9.71 -3.82 12.81
N ALA A 82 -9.38 -4.76 11.94
CA ALA A 82 -8.72 -6.02 12.28
C ALA A 82 -7.19 -5.90 12.46
N GLY A 83 -6.59 -4.73 12.16
CA GLY A 83 -5.15 -4.52 12.23
C GLY A 83 -4.34 -5.18 11.10
N TYR A 84 -5.00 -5.65 10.04
CA TYR A 84 -4.33 -6.24 8.87
C TYR A 84 -3.79 -5.18 7.91
N LEU A 85 -4.49 -4.06 7.69
CA LEU A 85 -3.98 -2.95 6.92
C LEU A 85 -3.18 -2.04 7.84
N GLN A 86 -1.87 -2.06 7.69
CA GLN A 86 -0.92 -1.26 8.46
C GLN A 86 -0.15 -0.31 7.55
N GLY A 87 0.28 0.80 8.13
CA GLY A 87 1.05 1.80 7.43
C GLY A 87 1.10 3.10 8.20
N TYR A 88 1.44 4.18 7.51
CA TYR A 88 1.64 5.50 8.12
C TYR A 88 0.98 6.58 7.28
N LEU A 89 0.31 7.51 7.95
CA LEU A 89 -0.20 8.75 7.37
C LEU A 89 0.78 9.90 7.65
N ALA A 90 1.03 10.71 6.64
CA ALA A 90 1.76 11.97 6.79
C ALA A 90 0.76 13.13 6.81
N TYR A 91 0.96 14.04 7.75
CA TYR A 91 0.11 15.22 7.96
C TYR A 91 0.91 16.50 7.80
N GLU A 92 0.29 17.52 7.23
CA GLU A 92 0.68 18.92 7.33
C GLU A 92 -0.51 19.72 7.87
N ASP A 93 -0.29 20.48 8.93
CA ASP A 93 -1.33 21.31 9.59
C ASP A 93 -2.63 20.54 9.90
N GLY A 94 -2.49 19.28 10.35
CA GLY A 94 -3.61 18.41 10.71
C GLY A 94 -4.33 17.74 9.54
N VAL A 95 -3.90 17.98 8.29
CA VAL A 95 -4.47 17.39 7.08
C VAL A 95 -3.60 16.23 6.60
N SER A 96 -4.19 15.07 6.34
CA SER A 96 -3.48 13.91 5.78
C SER A 96 -3.12 14.16 4.32
N ILE A 97 -1.81 14.11 4.00
CA ILE A 97 -1.25 14.46 2.68
C ILE A 97 -0.45 13.33 2.03
N GLY A 98 -0.24 12.24 2.74
CA GLY A 98 0.50 11.11 2.24
C GLY A 98 0.24 9.84 3.03
N TRP A 99 0.46 8.73 2.37
CA TRP A 99 0.30 7.38 2.88
C TRP A 99 1.51 6.53 2.52
N CYS A 100 1.90 5.63 3.43
CA CYS A 100 2.86 4.56 3.18
C CYS A 100 2.24 3.24 3.65
N ASN A 101 2.06 2.28 2.74
CA ASN A 101 1.69 0.92 3.11
C ASN A 101 2.95 0.17 3.57
N ALA A 102 3.05 -0.08 4.86
CA ALA A 102 4.18 -0.76 5.48
C ALA A 102 3.68 -1.74 6.53
N ASN A 103 3.87 -3.02 6.29
CA ASN A 103 3.31 -4.11 7.10
C ASN A 103 4.35 -5.19 7.38
N ASP A 104 4.07 -6.09 8.31
CA ASP A 104 4.82 -7.31 8.48
C ASP A 104 4.68 -8.13 7.19
N LYS A 105 5.79 -8.64 6.67
CA LYS A 105 5.81 -9.34 5.37
C LYS A 105 4.78 -10.46 5.28
N GLU A 106 4.58 -11.19 6.36
CA GLU A 106 3.65 -12.31 6.44
C GLU A 106 2.17 -11.90 6.30
N ASN A 107 1.83 -10.65 6.58
CA ASN A 107 0.47 -10.12 6.43
C ASN A 107 0.11 -9.78 4.98
N TYR A 108 1.08 -9.82 4.08
CA TYR A 108 0.77 -9.66 2.66
C TYR A 108 0.45 -11.00 2.02
N SER A 109 -0.61 -11.04 1.24
CA SER A 109 -0.94 -12.21 0.43
C SER A 109 0.09 -12.44 -0.68
N THR A 110 0.11 -13.65 -1.25
CA THR A 110 0.94 -13.97 -2.42
C THR A 110 0.71 -13.05 -3.61
N LEU A 111 -0.51 -12.53 -3.76
CA LEU A 111 -0.88 -11.62 -4.84
C LEU A 111 -0.27 -10.23 -4.68
N GLY A 112 -0.14 -9.75 -3.43
CA GLY A 112 0.38 -8.41 -3.15
C GLY A 112 1.87 -8.28 -3.46
N ILE A 113 2.64 -9.35 -3.29
CA ILE A 113 4.10 -9.34 -3.43
C ILE A 113 4.57 -10.16 -4.65
N GLY A 114 3.71 -11.04 -5.20
CA GLY A 114 4.05 -11.98 -6.27
C GLY A 114 4.83 -13.19 -5.78
N GLU A 115 4.60 -14.36 -6.39
CA GLU A 115 5.29 -15.60 -6.02
C GLU A 115 6.82 -15.52 -6.22
N GLU A 116 7.26 -14.84 -7.26
CA GLU A 116 8.69 -14.68 -7.57
C GLU A 116 9.43 -13.97 -6.43
N ILE A 117 8.82 -12.95 -5.83
CA ILE A 117 9.41 -12.18 -4.73
C ILE A 117 9.39 -12.98 -3.43
N ARG A 118 8.33 -13.74 -3.16
CA ARG A 118 8.29 -14.64 -2.00
C ARG A 118 9.34 -15.74 -2.07
N ASN A 119 9.61 -16.24 -3.27
CA ASN A 119 10.59 -17.31 -3.46
C ASN A 119 12.02 -16.85 -3.22
N VAL A 120 12.35 -15.58 -3.49
CA VAL A 120 13.67 -14.99 -3.22
C VAL A 120 13.98 -14.94 -1.71
N TYR A 121 12.97 -14.91 -0.84
CA TYR A 121 13.10 -14.74 0.61
C TYR A 121 12.70 -15.96 1.44
N LYS A 122 12.55 -17.13 0.82
CA LYS A 122 12.30 -18.40 1.55
C LYS A 122 13.47 -18.79 2.47
N ASP A 123 14.64 -18.19 2.25
CA ASP A 123 15.87 -18.61 2.94
C ASP A 123 16.10 -17.93 4.31
N SER A 124 15.18 -17.10 4.77
CA SER A 124 15.25 -16.45 6.09
C SER A 124 14.00 -16.75 6.95
N PRO A 125 13.73 -18.00 7.30
CA PRO A 125 12.46 -18.37 7.93
C PRO A 125 12.25 -17.82 9.34
N ASN A 126 13.27 -17.25 9.96
CA ASN A 126 13.23 -16.69 11.31
C ASN A 126 13.36 -15.18 11.36
N GLU A 127 13.48 -14.50 10.23
CA GLU A 127 13.61 -13.04 10.21
C GLU A 127 12.23 -12.36 10.20
N ARG A 128 12.03 -11.43 11.14
CA ARG A 128 10.88 -10.51 11.11
C ARG A 128 11.18 -9.38 10.13
N ILE A 129 10.44 -9.33 9.05
CA ILE A 129 10.67 -8.37 7.96
C ILE A 129 9.50 -7.39 7.88
N LYS A 130 9.82 -6.10 7.89
CA LYS A 130 8.88 -5.02 7.58
C LYS A 130 8.93 -4.74 6.09
N SER A 131 7.82 -4.94 5.37
CA SER A 131 7.74 -4.72 3.92
C SER A 131 7.01 -3.43 3.61
N VAL A 132 7.61 -2.61 2.74
CA VAL A 132 7.03 -1.36 2.24
C VAL A 132 6.62 -1.56 0.79
N LEU A 133 5.30 -1.54 0.52
CA LEU A 133 4.75 -1.83 -0.81
C LEU A 133 4.42 -0.59 -1.63
N CYS A 134 3.92 0.45 -0.99
CA CYS A 134 3.34 1.57 -1.71
C CYS A 134 3.55 2.88 -0.95
N PHE A 135 3.81 3.94 -1.70
CA PHE A 135 3.65 5.32 -1.25
C PHE A 135 2.61 5.99 -2.12
N GLU A 136 1.64 6.66 -1.50
CA GLU A 136 0.73 7.56 -2.19
C GLU A 136 0.86 8.95 -1.56
N ILE A 137 1.19 9.94 -2.39
CA ILE A 137 1.39 11.31 -1.95
C ILE A 137 0.47 12.21 -2.75
N ALA A 138 -0.28 13.06 -2.05
CA ALA A 138 -1.14 14.04 -2.71
C ALA A 138 -0.35 14.87 -3.73
N PRO A 139 -0.88 15.10 -4.95
CA PRO A 139 -0.13 15.67 -6.08
C PRO A 139 0.64 16.95 -5.75
N ASN A 140 0.04 17.85 -4.99
CA ASN A 140 0.65 19.12 -4.59
C ASN A 140 1.81 19.00 -3.59
N TYR A 141 2.02 17.78 -3.05
CA TYR A 141 3.06 17.46 -2.05
C TYR A 141 4.15 16.53 -2.59
N ARG A 142 4.02 16.08 -3.83
CA ARG A 142 5.06 15.26 -4.49
C ARG A 142 6.34 16.07 -4.69
N GLY A 143 7.48 15.39 -4.58
CA GLY A 143 8.80 16.03 -4.70
C GLY A 143 9.24 16.87 -3.50
N LYS A 144 8.43 16.96 -2.43
CA LYS A 144 8.73 17.76 -1.22
C LYS A 144 9.25 16.93 -0.03
N GLY A 145 9.71 15.70 -0.27
CA GLY A 145 10.32 14.85 0.76
C GLY A 145 9.33 14.06 1.63
N VAL A 146 8.01 14.11 1.37
CA VAL A 146 6.98 13.41 2.18
C VAL A 146 7.23 11.89 2.21
N ALA A 147 7.48 11.26 1.05
CA ALA A 147 7.77 9.82 0.99
C ALA A 147 9.05 9.46 1.77
N THR A 148 10.07 10.32 1.74
CA THR A 148 11.30 10.13 2.51
C THR A 148 11.02 10.18 4.01
N ALA A 149 10.22 11.15 4.47
CA ALA A 149 9.85 11.27 5.88
C ALA A 149 9.04 10.05 6.35
N LEU A 150 8.09 9.57 5.54
CA LEU A 150 7.35 8.34 5.81
C LEU A 150 8.28 7.14 5.94
N LEU A 151 9.24 6.96 5.01
CA LEU A 151 10.18 5.84 5.06
C LEU A 151 11.10 5.91 6.28
N ILE A 152 11.58 7.10 6.65
CA ILE A 152 12.38 7.28 7.87
C ILE A 152 11.60 6.81 9.10
N GLN A 153 10.34 7.22 9.24
CA GLN A 153 9.49 6.79 10.36
C GLN A 153 9.27 5.28 10.38
N VAL A 154 9.05 4.66 9.21
CA VAL A 154 8.96 3.18 9.10
C VAL A 154 10.23 2.53 9.62
N CYS A 155 11.41 3.06 9.26
CA CYS A 155 12.70 2.52 9.67
C CYS A 155 12.92 2.65 11.20
N GLU A 156 12.60 3.80 11.76
CA GLU A 156 12.73 4.05 13.21
C GLU A 156 11.81 3.12 14.00
N ASP A 157 10.54 3.04 13.63
CA ASP A 157 9.57 2.17 14.31
C ASP A 157 9.91 0.68 14.14
N ALA A 158 10.37 0.26 12.97
CA ALA A 158 10.79 -1.12 12.75
C ALA A 158 11.96 -1.50 13.65
N LYS A 159 12.93 -0.60 13.83
CA LYS A 159 14.04 -0.80 14.76
C LYS A 159 13.55 -0.95 16.21
N ILE A 160 12.69 -0.04 16.65
CA ILE A 160 12.12 -0.06 18.01
C ILE A 160 11.33 -1.34 18.26
N LYS A 161 10.58 -1.83 17.26
CA LYS A 161 9.75 -3.03 17.34
C LYS A 161 10.52 -4.35 17.12
N GLY A 162 11.85 -4.28 16.94
CA GLY A 162 12.72 -5.45 16.79
C GLY A 162 12.52 -6.22 15.49
N PHE A 163 12.30 -5.52 14.38
CA PHE A 163 12.39 -6.11 13.04
C PHE A 163 13.86 -6.29 12.66
N ASP A 164 14.17 -7.40 12.00
CA ASP A 164 15.54 -7.72 11.55
C ASP A 164 15.89 -6.99 10.26
N ALA A 165 14.90 -6.75 9.41
CA ALA A 165 15.10 -6.10 8.12
C ALA A 165 13.87 -5.31 7.66
N ILE A 166 14.13 -4.36 6.76
CA ILE A 166 13.11 -3.66 5.97
C ILE A 166 13.38 -3.96 4.50
N GLU A 167 12.32 -4.23 3.76
CA GLU A 167 12.39 -4.43 2.32
C GLU A 167 11.40 -3.52 1.60
N GLY A 168 11.73 -3.15 0.36
CA GLY A 168 10.87 -2.38 -0.51
C GLY A 168 10.93 -2.91 -1.93
N TYR A 169 9.90 -2.63 -2.73
CA TYR A 169 9.71 -3.17 -4.08
C TYR A 169 9.67 -2.02 -5.10
N PRO A 170 10.82 -1.37 -5.41
CA PRO A 170 10.85 -0.30 -6.39
C PRO A 170 10.57 -0.84 -7.79
N GLN A 171 9.65 -0.20 -8.51
CA GLN A 171 9.44 -0.48 -9.92
C GLN A 171 10.52 0.19 -10.76
N LEU A 172 11.19 -0.58 -11.60
CA LEU A 172 12.18 -0.03 -12.53
C LEU A 172 11.46 0.70 -13.68
N ARG A 173 11.83 1.95 -13.94
CA ARG A 173 11.22 2.83 -14.97
C ARG A 173 11.28 2.32 -16.41
N ALA A 174 12.07 1.28 -16.72
CA ALA A 174 12.28 0.79 -18.07
C ALA A 174 11.09 0.05 -18.72
N GLN A 175 9.95 -0.08 -18.05
CA GLN A 175 8.81 -0.87 -18.54
C GLN A 175 7.50 -0.07 -18.67
N ARG A 176 7.57 1.19 -19.09
CA ARG A 176 6.34 1.96 -19.37
C ARG A 176 5.53 1.48 -20.59
N GLU A 177 6.04 0.54 -21.38
CA GLU A 177 5.39 0.15 -22.66
C GLU A 177 4.64 -1.18 -22.66
N THR A 178 4.67 -1.95 -21.56
CA THR A 178 3.91 -3.21 -21.52
C THR A 178 3.27 -3.43 -20.15
N PHE A 179 2.13 -2.80 -19.93
CA PHE A 179 1.29 -3.02 -18.76
C PHE A 179 0.69 -4.45 -18.68
N LEU A 180 1.06 -5.35 -19.57
CA LEU A 180 0.49 -6.70 -19.69
C LEU A 180 1.47 -7.86 -19.49
N HIS A 181 2.79 -7.65 -19.39
CA HIS A 181 3.72 -8.76 -19.14
C HIS A 181 5.02 -8.34 -18.45
N ARG A 182 5.26 -8.97 -17.28
CA ARG A 182 6.52 -9.07 -16.51
C ARG A 182 6.94 -7.83 -15.73
N SER A 183 6.54 -7.80 -14.47
CA SER A 183 7.15 -6.96 -13.44
C SER A 183 8.54 -7.50 -13.06
N GLY A 184 9.58 -6.96 -13.62
CA GLY A 184 10.92 -7.07 -13.06
C GLY A 184 11.03 -6.13 -11.86
N SER A 185 10.60 -6.56 -10.68
CA SER A 185 10.77 -5.80 -9.44
C SER A 185 12.16 -6.09 -8.87
N ALA A 186 12.98 -5.07 -8.68
CA ALA A 186 14.19 -5.20 -7.87
C ALA A 186 13.79 -5.04 -6.40
N VAL A 187 13.98 -6.07 -5.61
CA VAL A 187 13.78 -5.98 -4.16
C VAL A 187 15.05 -5.43 -3.51
N ARG A 188 14.90 -4.39 -2.69
CA ARG A 188 16.00 -3.88 -1.86
C ARG A 188 15.70 -4.20 -0.40
N LYS A 189 16.59 -4.98 0.22
CA LYS A 189 16.56 -5.34 1.64
C LYS A 189 17.67 -4.60 2.37
N SER A 190 17.33 -3.93 3.47
CA SER A 190 18.32 -3.33 4.39
C SER A 190 18.11 -3.91 5.78
N ARG A 191 19.21 -4.37 6.41
CA ARG A 191 19.16 -4.81 7.81
C ARG A 191 18.99 -3.60 8.72
N VAL A 192 18.21 -3.77 9.76
CA VAL A 192 17.97 -2.75 10.79
C VAL A 192 18.97 -3.00 11.91
N HIS A 193 19.95 -2.11 12.05
CA HIS A 193 20.98 -2.18 13.11
C HIS A 193 20.74 -1.13 14.18
#